data_b31634742aaca944c4d5adb480b66ff0
#
_entry.id   b31634742aaca944c4d5adb480b66ff0
#
_cell.length_a   1.000
_cell.length_b   1.000
_cell.length_c   1.000
_cell.angle_alpha   90.00
_cell.angle_beta   90.00
_cell.angle_gamma   90.00
#
_symmetry.space_group_name_H-M   'P 1'
#
loop_
_entity.id
_entity.type
_entity.pdbx_description
1 polymer ?
#
loop_
_entity_poly.entity_id
_entity_poly.type
_entity_poly.pdbx_seq_one_letter_code
_entity_poly.pdbx_strand_id
1 'polypeptide(L)'
;MFEKFTDKARRVLVLAQEEARELEQPYVGTEHLLLGLIREGEGIAARALQQLNVTYDEVISQIKDITDQDAPAAAGHIPFTSRAKRVLEGALRETLQLGQNYISTEHLLLGIIREGNGVAMQV
;
A
#
# COMPACT_ATOMS: atom_id res chain seq x y z
N MET A 1 7.16 15.47 -1.03
CA MET A 1 6.21 14.67 -0.27
C MET A 1 6.86 13.42 0.34
N PHE A 2 7.66 12.69 -0.44
CA PHE A 2 8.22 11.43 0.05
C PHE A 2 9.55 11.57 0.80
N GLU A 3 10.00 12.78 1.03
CA GLU A 3 11.28 13.05 1.71
C GLU A 3 11.26 12.60 3.16
N LYS A 4 10.09 12.59 3.79
CA LYS A 4 9.94 12.17 5.19
C LYS A 4 9.68 10.67 5.35
N PHE A 5 9.66 9.93 4.25
CA PHE A 5 9.49 8.49 4.30
C PHE A 5 10.82 7.80 4.58
N THR A 6 10.80 6.76 5.39
CA THR A 6 11.97 5.90 5.55
C THR A 6 12.29 5.20 4.24
N ASP A 7 13.51 4.66 4.12
CA ASP A 7 13.89 3.90 2.93
C ASP A 7 12.97 2.71 2.69
N LYS A 8 12.60 2.00 3.75
CA LYS A 8 11.67 0.87 3.65
C LYS A 8 10.28 1.32 3.18
N ALA A 9 9.79 2.44 3.70
CA ALA A 9 8.49 2.98 3.27
C ALA A 9 8.52 3.45 1.82
N ARG A 10 9.62 4.09 1.37
CA ARG A 10 9.78 4.45 -0.04
C ARG A 10 9.76 3.22 -0.93
N ARG A 11 10.44 2.16 -0.50
CA ARG A 11 10.44 0.90 -1.25
C ARG A 11 9.03 0.34 -1.38
N VAL A 12 8.21 0.45 -0.34
CA VAL A 12 6.80 0.04 -0.43
C VAL A 12 6.09 0.77 -1.56
N LEU A 13 6.31 2.08 -1.70
CA LEU A 13 5.67 2.85 -2.77
C LEU A 13 6.15 2.42 -4.15
N VAL A 14 7.44 2.14 -4.30
CA VAL A 14 7.99 1.62 -5.58
C VAL A 14 7.37 0.25 -5.89
N LEU A 15 7.32 -0.63 -4.91
CA LEU A 15 6.75 -1.97 -5.10
C LEU A 15 5.25 -1.90 -5.39
N ALA A 16 4.53 -0.96 -4.79
CA ALA A 16 3.11 -0.76 -5.08
C ALA A 16 2.90 -0.37 -6.55
N GLN A 17 3.75 0.50 -7.09
CA GLN A 17 3.72 0.85 -8.51
C GLN A 17 3.96 -0.38 -9.40
N GLU A 18 4.95 -1.19 -9.05
CA GLU A 18 5.24 -2.41 -9.78
C GLU A 18 4.06 -3.38 -9.75
N GLU A 19 3.42 -3.53 -8.59
CA GLU A 19 2.25 -4.42 -8.46
C GLU A 19 1.09 -3.94 -9.31
N ALA A 20 0.80 -2.64 -9.31
CA ALA A 20 -0.27 -2.09 -10.14
C ALA A 20 0.01 -2.37 -11.62
N ARG A 21 1.25 -2.22 -12.05
CA ARG A 21 1.64 -2.48 -13.44
C ARG A 21 1.50 -3.96 -13.80
N GLU A 22 1.96 -4.85 -12.93
CA GLU A 22 1.85 -6.30 -13.16
C GLU A 22 0.41 -6.78 -13.19
N LEU A 23 -0.46 -6.17 -12.39
CA LEU A 23 -1.89 -6.49 -12.37
C LEU A 23 -2.67 -5.74 -13.45
N GLU A 24 -1.96 -4.97 -14.30
CA GLU A 24 -2.54 -4.20 -15.39
C GLU A 24 -3.62 -3.22 -14.92
N GLN A 25 -3.38 -2.60 -13.76
CA GLN A 25 -4.28 -1.60 -13.20
C GLN A 25 -3.77 -0.19 -13.54
N PRO A 26 -4.65 0.74 -13.94
CA PRO A 26 -4.22 2.09 -14.32
C PRO A 26 -3.95 3.01 -13.13
N TYR A 27 -4.24 2.58 -11.92
CA TYR A 27 -4.04 3.36 -10.70
C TYR A 27 -3.44 2.50 -9.60
N VAL A 28 -2.66 3.13 -8.72
CA VAL A 28 -2.16 2.49 -7.50
C VAL A 28 -3.21 2.68 -6.41
N GLY A 29 -3.89 1.62 -6.04
CA GLY A 29 -4.90 1.64 -4.99
C GLY A 29 -4.34 1.17 -3.66
N THR A 30 -5.22 1.13 -2.65
CA THR A 30 -4.84 0.66 -1.31
C THR A 30 -4.38 -0.79 -1.34
N GLU A 31 -4.95 -1.61 -2.22
CA GLU A 31 -4.54 -3.02 -2.39
C GLU A 31 -3.10 -3.15 -2.86
N HIS A 32 -2.64 -2.24 -3.71
CA HIS A 32 -1.24 -2.26 -4.17
C HIS A 32 -0.29 -1.80 -3.08
N LEU A 33 -0.72 -0.86 -2.24
CA LEU A 33 0.06 -0.48 -1.06
C LEU A 33 0.21 -1.66 -0.10
N LEU A 34 -0.85 -2.44 0.10
CA LEU A 34 -0.80 -3.64 0.93
C LEU A 34 0.18 -4.66 0.35
N LEU A 35 0.14 -4.92 -0.96
CA LEU A 35 1.09 -5.82 -1.61
C LEU A 35 2.52 -5.31 -1.47
N GLY A 36 2.71 -3.99 -1.59
CA GLY A 36 4.03 -3.39 -1.40
C GLY A 36 4.58 -3.63 0.00
N LEU A 37 3.72 -3.50 1.02
CA LEU A 37 4.10 -3.78 2.40
C LEU A 37 4.54 -5.23 2.58
N ILE A 38 3.82 -6.17 1.98
CA ILE A 38 4.14 -7.59 2.06
C ILE A 38 5.46 -7.89 1.35
N ARG A 39 5.66 -7.35 0.15
CA ARG A 39 6.86 -7.61 -0.65
C ARG A 39 8.12 -7.01 -0.02
N GLU A 40 7.99 -5.85 0.61
CA GLU A 40 9.12 -5.23 1.29
C GLU A 40 9.68 -6.19 2.37
N GLY A 41 8.81 -6.80 3.14
CA GLY A 41 9.11 -7.99 3.94
C GLY A 41 9.92 -7.80 5.21
N GLU A 42 10.54 -6.65 5.43
CA GLU A 42 11.45 -6.43 6.55
C GLU A 42 10.93 -5.44 7.60
N GLY A 43 10.03 -4.55 7.22
CA GLY A 43 9.50 -3.54 8.12
C GLY A 43 8.54 -4.11 9.16
N ILE A 44 8.17 -3.28 10.12
CA ILE A 44 7.25 -3.67 11.20
C ILE A 44 5.90 -4.10 10.63
N ALA A 45 5.41 -3.40 9.58
CA ALA A 45 4.15 -3.74 8.95
C ALA A 45 4.18 -5.14 8.32
N ALA A 46 5.28 -5.48 7.62
CA ALA A 46 5.43 -6.80 7.01
C ALA A 46 5.42 -7.89 8.08
N ARG A 47 6.10 -7.66 9.18
CA ARG A 47 6.14 -8.62 10.30
C ARG A 47 4.77 -8.81 10.92
N ALA A 48 4.01 -7.73 11.11
CA ALA A 48 2.66 -7.80 11.65
C ALA A 48 1.74 -8.60 10.73
N LEU A 49 1.83 -8.35 9.41
CA LEU A 49 1.02 -9.07 8.43
C LEU A 49 1.37 -10.56 8.39
N GLN A 50 2.66 -10.90 8.53
CA GLN A 50 3.10 -12.30 8.61
C GLN A 50 2.51 -12.99 9.83
N GLN A 51 2.49 -12.32 10.97
CA GLN A 51 1.92 -12.88 12.20
C GLN A 51 0.41 -13.09 12.07
N LEU A 52 -0.27 -12.30 11.27
CA LEU A 52 -1.70 -12.44 10.99
C LEU A 52 -1.97 -13.41 9.84
N ASN A 53 -0.94 -14.04 9.30
CA ASN A 53 -1.04 -14.97 8.16
C ASN A 53 -1.62 -14.32 6.90
N VAL A 54 -1.37 -13.03 6.71
CA VAL A 54 -1.72 -12.32 5.48
C VAL A 54 -0.58 -12.54 4.49
N THR A 55 -0.81 -13.36 3.46
CA THR A 55 0.22 -13.74 2.50
C THR A 55 -0.01 -13.05 1.16
N TYR A 56 1.09 -12.90 0.40
CA TYR A 56 1.06 -12.31 -0.93
C TYR A 56 0.06 -13.03 -1.86
N ASP A 57 0.15 -14.38 -1.89
CA ASP A 57 -0.69 -15.16 -2.79
C ASP A 57 -2.17 -15.03 -2.48
N GLU A 58 -2.53 -15.02 -1.21
CA GLU A 58 -3.93 -14.84 -0.81
C GLU A 58 -4.44 -13.46 -1.18
N VAL A 59 -3.63 -12.42 -0.96
CA VAL A 59 -4.01 -11.05 -1.30
C VAL A 59 -4.20 -10.90 -2.81
N ILE A 60 -3.27 -11.44 -3.61
CA ILE A 60 -3.38 -11.41 -5.07
C ILE A 60 -4.66 -12.09 -5.54
N SER A 61 -4.95 -13.28 -4.99
CA SER A 61 -6.16 -14.02 -5.36
C SER A 61 -7.42 -13.19 -5.08
N GLN A 62 -7.51 -12.59 -3.91
CA GLN A 62 -8.68 -11.80 -3.54
C GLN A 62 -8.78 -10.49 -4.34
N ILE A 63 -7.67 -9.86 -4.67
CA ILE A 63 -7.67 -8.66 -5.52
C ILE A 63 -8.25 -8.99 -6.89
N LYS A 64 -7.85 -10.12 -7.49
CA LYS A 64 -8.35 -10.52 -8.80
C LYS A 64 -9.86 -10.76 -8.78
N ASP A 65 -10.41 -11.20 -7.65
CA ASP A 65 -11.85 -11.40 -7.51
C ASP A 65 -12.61 -10.09 -7.31
N ILE A 66 -11.99 -9.09 -6.70
CA ILE A 66 -12.64 -7.82 -6.34
C ILE A 66 -12.53 -6.78 -7.45
N THR A 67 -11.38 -6.72 -8.15
CA THR A 67 -11.09 -5.64 -9.10
C THR A 67 -11.40 -6.06 -10.54
N ASP A 68 -11.65 -5.04 -11.40
CA ASP A 68 -11.84 -5.24 -12.83
C ASP A 68 -10.50 -5.54 -13.50
N GLN A 69 -10.38 -6.69 -14.14
CA GLN A 69 -9.16 -7.12 -14.83
C GLN A 69 -9.07 -6.60 -16.28
N ASP A 70 -10.13 -5.96 -16.77
CA ASP A 70 -10.19 -5.54 -18.18
C ASP A 70 -9.65 -4.13 -18.41
N ALA A 71 -9.24 -3.41 -17.36
CA ALA A 71 -8.70 -2.08 -17.51
C ALA A 71 -7.33 -2.13 -18.21
N PRO A 72 -7.07 -1.23 -19.18
CA PRO A 72 -5.78 -1.24 -19.86
C PRO A 72 -4.66 -0.78 -18.92
N ALA A 73 -3.50 -1.41 -19.04
CA ALA A 73 -2.33 -1.04 -18.26
C ALA A 73 -1.85 0.37 -18.64
N ALA A 74 -1.51 1.17 -17.64
CA ALA A 74 -0.93 2.48 -17.87
C ALA A 74 0.57 2.35 -18.19
N ALA A 75 1.04 3.22 -19.11
CA ALA A 75 2.47 3.32 -19.40
C ALA A 75 3.09 4.39 -18.52
N GLY A 76 4.34 4.18 -18.09
CA GLY A 76 5.07 5.15 -17.29
C GLY A 76 4.63 5.21 -15.85
N HIS A 77 4.58 6.41 -15.29
CA HIS A 77 4.19 6.60 -13.90
C HIS A 77 2.69 6.34 -13.71
N ILE A 78 2.36 5.51 -12.73
CA ILE A 78 0.97 5.16 -12.44
C ILE A 78 0.50 6.00 -11.24
N PRO A 79 -0.56 6.81 -11.38
CA PRO A 79 -1.01 7.67 -10.29
C PRO A 79 -1.71 6.88 -9.19
N PHE A 80 -1.72 7.45 -7.98
CA PHE A 80 -2.45 6.90 -6.84
C PHE A 80 -3.94 7.22 -6.95
N THR A 81 -4.78 6.29 -6.49
CA THR A 81 -6.21 6.55 -6.33
C THR A 81 -6.42 7.61 -5.24
N SER A 82 -7.62 8.21 -5.21
CA SER A 82 -7.97 9.16 -4.14
C SER A 82 -7.88 8.50 -2.76
N ARG A 83 -8.30 7.25 -2.64
CA ARG A 83 -8.22 6.53 -1.36
C ARG A 83 -6.77 6.27 -0.96
N ALA A 84 -5.91 5.88 -1.91
CA ALA A 84 -4.49 5.68 -1.64
C ALA A 84 -3.84 6.99 -1.20
N LYS A 85 -4.18 8.11 -1.82
CA LYS A 85 -3.69 9.43 -1.40
C LYS A 85 -4.10 9.74 0.04
N ARG A 86 -5.34 9.41 0.42
CA ARG A 86 -5.80 9.60 1.80
C ARG A 86 -5.04 8.72 2.79
N VAL A 87 -4.65 7.51 2.37
CA VAL A 87 -3.78 6.65 3.19
C VAL A 87 -2.44 7.33 3.46
N LEU A 88 -1.83 7.90 2.42
CA LEU A 88 -0.54 8.58 2.57
C LEU A 88 -0.66 9.82 3.48
N GLU A 89 -1.72 10.61 3.31
CA GLU A 89 -1.99 11.77 4.17
C GLU A 89 -2.25 11.33 5.62
N GLY A 90 -2.99 10.25 5.81
CA GLY A 90 -3.27 9.68 7.12
C GLY A 90 -2.00 9.17 7.79
N ALA A 91 -1.11 8.55 7.03
CA ALA A 91 0.18 8.09 7.53
C ALA A 91 1.01 9.27 8.06
N LEU A 92 1.02 10.38 7.34
CA LEU A 92 1.71 11.59 7.79
C LEU A 92 1.11 12.10 9.10
N ARG A 93 -0.22 12.17 9.21
CA ARG A 93 -0.88 12.60 10.44
C ARG A 93 -0.55 11.70 11.62
N GLU A 94 -0.54 10.37 11.42
CA GLU A 94 -0.17 9.41 12.47
C GLU A 94 1.24 9.66 12.96
N THR A 95 2.17 9.89 12.03
CA THR A 95 3.56 10.16 12.34
C THR A 95 3.68 11.40 13.24
N LEU A 96 2.98 12.47 12.88
CA LEU A 96 3.00 13.72 13.64
C LEU A 96 2.37 13.56 15.03
N GLN A 97 1.26 12.81 15.13
CA GLN A 97 0.60 12.57 16.41
C GLN A 97 1.46 11.75 17.36
N LEU A 98 2.25 10.83 16.82
CA LEU A 98 3.16 10.01 17.61
C LEU A 98 4.48 10.70 17.93
N GLY A 99 4.65 11.95 17.48
CA GLY A 99 5.87 12.72 17.72
C GLY A 99 7.08 12.19 16.98
N GLN A 100 6.88 11.48 15.87
CA GLN A 100 7.96 10.90 15.09
C GLN A 100 8.29 11.77 13.89
N ASN A 101 9.53 11.65 13.40
CA ASN A 101 10.04 12.51 12.33
C ASN A 101 9.90 11.89 10.94
N TYR A 102 9.72 10.58 10.85
CA TYR A 102 9.69 9.86 9.57
C TYR A 102 8.51 8.93 9.49
N ILE A 103 7.95 8.83 8.29
CA ILE A 103 6.88 7.89 7.98
C ILE A 103 7.51 6.54 7.65
N SER A 104 7.20 5.52 8.45
CA SER A 104 7.69 4.16 8.24
C SER A 104 6.57 3.23 7.81
N THR A 105 6.88 1.95 7.58
CA THR A 105 5.92 1.00 7.04
C THR A 105 4.69 0.83 7.93
N GLU A 106 4.85 0.87 9.25
CA GLU A 106 3.72 0.74 10.18
C GLU A 106 2.74 1.89 10.06
N HIS A 107 3.21 3.10 9.74
CA HIS A 107 2.33 4.25 9.52
C HIS A 107 1.49 4.06 8.25
N LEU A 108 2.07 3.46 7.21
CA LEU A 108 1.33 3.14 6.00
C LEU A 108 0.23 2.12 6.27
N LEU A 109 0.54 1.08 7.04
CA LEU A 109 -0.45 0.07 7.41
C LEU A 109 -1.57 0.68 8.25
N LEU A 110 -1.24 1.51 9.23
CA LEU A 110 -2.25 2.22 10.03
C LEU A 110 -3.12 3.11 9.16
N GLY A 111 -2.52 3.78 8.17
CA GLY A 111 -3.26 4.61 7.23
C GLY A 111 -4.28 3.80 6.43
N ILE A 112 -3.90 2.61 5.97
CA ILE A 112 -4.81 1.70 5.26
C ILE A 112 -5.99 1.33 6.15
N ILE A 113 -5.72 0.94 7.39
CA ILE A 113 -6.74 0.51 8.34
C ILE A 113 -7.68 1.67 8.68
N ARG A 114 -7.16 2.86 8.92
CA ARG A 114 -7.97 4.02 9.29
C ARG A 114 -8.82 4.55 8.14
N GLU A 115 -8.32 4.49 6.91
CA GLU A 115 -9.11 4.84 5.74
C GLU A 115 -10.35 3.94 5.62
N GLY A 116 -10.15 2.64 5.83
CA GLY A 116 -11.22 1.68 6.10
C GLY A 116 -12.11 1.27 4.93
N ASN A 117 -12.04 1.96 3.79
CA ASN A 117 -13.00 1.76 2.71
C ASN A 117 -12.38 1.30 1.38
N GLY A 118 -11.06 1.15 1.32
CA GLY A 118 -10.38 0.74 0.10
C GLY A 118 -10.44 -0.78 -0.13
N VAL A 119 -9.96 -1.20 -1.30
CA VAL A 119 -9.91 -2.62 -1.67
C VAL A 119 -9.07 -3.41 -0.66
N ALA A 120 -7.98 -2.83 -0.13
CA ALA A 120 -7.15 -3.51 0.87
C ALA A 120 -7.96 -3.97 2.09
N MET A 121 -8.96 -3.20 2.52
CA MET A 121 -9.79 -3.56 3.68
C MET A 121 -10.85 -4.60 3.36
N GLN A 122 -11.10 -4.87 2.08
CA GLN A 122 -12.01 -5.95 1.66
C GLN A 122 -11.28 -7.29 1.62
N VAL A 123 -9.96 -7.25 1.56
CA VAL A 123 -9.11 -8.43 1.60
C VAL A 123 -8.90 -8.89 3.06
#